data_426221598940670199177318bc58b013
#
_entry.id   426221598940670199177318bc58b013
#
_cell.length_a   1.000
_cell.length_b   1.000
_cell.length_c   1.000
_cell.angle_alpha   90.00
_cell.angle_beta   90.00
_cell.angle_gamma   90.00
#
_symmetry.space_group_name_H-M   'P 1'
#
loop_
_entity.id
_entity.type
_entity.pdbx_description
1 polymer ?
#
loop_
_entity_poly.entity_id
_entity_poly.type
_entity_poly.pdbx_seq_one_letter_code
_entity_poly.pdbx_strand_id
1 'polypeptide(L)'
;MSRTRGSSTGSGGLAALILLAASIAFVALVLPAGDGEAAQTVAPTNTAEPRISGRPAQGSTLTASRGSWTGTAPIAYAYQWVRCSVDGGRPDGGDCAIVSGATGRDHRLTSADVGFRMRVRVTASNTDGSRTAASNPTAVVVGPPVNTAAPFPRGSMVVGQVVSAEPGTWTGRQPISFAYRWLRCNAAGGECASVEGGSSRSYRVSSGDVGRKLRFNVTARNALGSTTVISTESAVVSEPLPSGAIRLPSGELSVPASGVPSSQRLLVSQVQFSPNPVTSRQGVITVRVRVKDSRGFVVRDALVFVRSTPRVTTGGDRQVTTTDGWVTYQLAPNANFPRPRNGFNVQFFVKAYRSGDPTLGGIAGYRLVQVRLAG
;
A
#
# COMPACT_ATOMS: atom_id res chain seq x y z
N MET A 1 -13.47 41.81 -39.26
CA MET A 1 -14.81 42.11 -39.77
C MET A 1 -15.49 42.85 -38.65
N SER A 2 -15.48 44.13 -38.72
CA SER A 2 -16.39 45.11 -39.30
C SER A 2 -17.36 45.62 -38.22
N ARG A 3 -17.09 46.84 -37.72
CA ARG A 3 -17.81 48.09 -37.95
C ARG A 3 -19.20 48.12 -37.29
N THR A 4 -19.71 49.15 -36.63
CA THR A 4 -19.67 50.63 -36.77
C THR A 4 -20.41 51.25 -35.60
N ARG A 5 -19.93 52.29 -34.98
CA ARG A 5 -20.27 53.72 -35.08
C ARG A 5 -21.76 54.08 -35.06
N GLY A 6 -22.09 55.05 -34.14
CA GLY A 6 -23.27 55.87 -34.19
C GLY A 6 -23.26 56.96 -33.15
N SER A 7 -22.81 58.11 -33.52
CA SER A 7 -22.94 59.38 -32.82
C SER A 7 -24.26 60.06 -33.18
N SER A 8 -24.85 60.84 -32.30
CA SER A 8 -25.60 62.02 -32.73
C SER A 8 -25.77 63.04 -31.61
N THR A 9 -25.31 64.15 -31.90
CA THR A 9 -25.46 65.51 -31.43
C THR A 9 -26.90 66.01 -31.48
N GLY A 10 -27.25 66.95 -30.63
CA GLY A 10 -28.47 67.74 -30.73
C GLY A 10 -28.50 68.90 -29.73
N SER A 11 -28.21 70.02 -30.28
CA SER A 11 -28.14 71.36 -29.78
C SER A 11 -29.49 72.11 -29.66
N GLY A 12 -29.53 73.17 -28.91
CA GLY A 12 -30.54 74.30 -29.01
C GLY A 12 -31.35 74.44 -27.74
N GLY A 13 -31.61 75.55 -27.22
CA GLY A 13 -31.44 76.89 -27.65
C GLY A 13 -31.90 77.90 -26.51
N LEU A 14 -31.42 79.07 -26.63
CA LEU A 14 -31.69 80.27 -25.78
C LEU A 14 -33.16 80.61 -25.63
N ALA A 15 -33.52 81.13 -24.42
CA ALA A 15 -34.43 82.26 -24.34
C ALA A 15 -34.17 83.05 -23.05
N ALA A 16 -33.71 84.27 -23.22
CA ALA A 16 -33.58 85.31 -22.17
C ALA A 16 -34.93 85.99 -21.96
N LEU A 17 -35.26 86.25 -20.72
CA LEU A 17 -36.26 87.28 -20.38
C LEU A 17 -35.79 88.10 -19.20
N ILE A 18 -35.54 89.38 -19.49
CA ILE A 18 -35.23 90.46 -18.56
C ILE A 18 -36.55 90.97 -17.99
N LEU A 19 -36.67 91.14 -16.70
CA LEU A 19 -37.58 92.14 -16.09
C LEU A 19 -37.02 92.71 -14.78
N LEU A 20 -37.08 94.03 -14.76
CA LEU A 20 -36.56 94.95 -13.79
C LEU A 20 -37.36 95.01 -12.48
N ALA A 21 -36.66 95.37 -11.44
CA ALA A 21 -37.04 96.28 -10.37
C ALA A 21 -37.48 95.76 -9.00
N ALA A 22 -36.80 96.06 -8.04
CA ALA A 22 -37.09 96.97 -6.91
C ALA A 22 -36.22 96.58 -5.69
N SER A 23 -35.39 97.54 -5.35
CA SER A 23 -34.53 97.53 -4.16
C SER A 23 -35.36 97.72 -2.89
N ILE A 24 -35.32 96.73 -1.99
CA ILE A 24 -35.64 96.92 -0.57
C ILE A 24 -34.40 96.50 0.20
N ALA A 25 -33.72 97.41 0.81
CA ALA A 25 -32.59 97.16 1.67
C ALA A 25 -33.06 96.50 2.97
N PHE A 26 -32.84 95.24 3.11
CA PHE A 26 -32.91 94.52 4.39
C PHE A 26 -31.52 94.46 4.98
N VAL A 27 -31.26 95.14 6.06
CA VAL A 27 -30.07 94.96 6.88
C VAL A 27 -30.20 93.60 7.55
N ALA A 28 -29.62 92.61 6.96
CA ALA A 28 -29.48 91.29 7.58
C ALA A 28 -28.30 91.35 8.55
N LEU A 29 -28.61 91.22 9.83
CA LEU A 29 -27.65 90.98 10.89
C LEU A 29 -26.96 89.65 10.61
N VAL A 30 -25.74 89.63 10.04
CA VAL A 30 -24.91 88.49 9.87
C VAL A 30 -24.40 88.10 11.25
N LEU A 31 -25.07 87.17 11.88
CA LEU A 31 -24.46 86.37 12.97
C LEU A 31 -23.31 85.59 12.36
N PRO A 32 -22.11 85.56 12.95
CA PRO A 32 -21.06 84.68 12.48
C PRO A 32 -21.57 83.26 12.63
N ALA A 33 -21.71 82.54 11.52
CA ALA A 33 -21.79 81.06 11.54
C ALA A 33 -20.53 80.59 12.24
N GLY A 34 -20.70 80.11 13.45
CA GLY A 34 -19.59 79.37 14.10
C GLY A 34 -19.18 78.26 13.17
N ASP A 35 -17.97 78.37 12.66
CA ASP A 35 -17.30 77.26 12.01
C ASP A 35 -17.26 76.14 13.03
N GLY A 36 -18.32 75.29 13.01
CA GLY A 36 -18.28 74.01 13.68
C GLY A 36 -17.20 73.17 12.96
N GLU A 37 -15.97 73.22 13.49
CA GLU A 37 -14.89 72.33 13.07
C GLU A 37 -15.44 70.91 13.15
N ALA A 38 -15.78 70.37 11.97
CA ALA A 38 -16.24 69.04 11.88
C ALA A 38 -15.16 68.17 12.51
N ALA A 39 -15.45 67.55 13.66
CA ALA A 39 -14.52 66.72 14.36
C ALA A 39 -13.93 65.71 13.34
N GLN A 40 -12.61 65.86 13.08
CA GLN A 40 -11.91 64.91 12.16
C GLN A 40 -12.08 63.53 12.67
N THR A 41 -12.79 62.73 11.91
CA THR A 41 -12.97 61.34 12.21
C THR A 41 -11.70 60.55 11.77
N VAL A 42 -11.27 59.54 12.53
CA VAL A 42 -10.03 58.84 12.34
C VAL A 42 -10.31 57.33 12.14
N ALA A 43 -9.79 56.80 11.05
CA ALA A 43 -9.89 55.36 10.76
C ALA A 43 -9.24 54.50 11.88
N PRO A 44 -9.71 53.29 12.13
CA PRO A 44 -9.17 52.40 13.15
C PRO A 44 -7.68 52.12 12.94
N THR A 45 -6.88 52.17 14.03
CA THR A 45 -5.47 51.77 14.04
C THR A 45 -5.25 50.78 15.16
N ASN A 46 -4.61 49.64 14.84
CA ASN A 46 -4.30 48.59 15.82
C ASN A 46 -3.14 49.04 16.72
N THR A 47 -3.32 49.02 18.04
CA THR A 47 -2.31 49.34 19.04
C THR A 47 -1.82 48.11 19.83
N ALA A 48 -2.57 47.03 19.80
CA ALA A 48 -2.13 45.73 20.29
C ALA A 48 -2.80 44.62 19.47
N GLU A 49 -2.00 43.67 19.03
CA GLU A 49 -2.46 42.52 18.19
C GLU A 49 -3.58 41.72 18.87
N PRO A 50 -4.49 41.14 18.06
CA PRO A 50 -5.40 40.11 18.51
C PRO A 50 -4.65 38.97 19.14
N ARG A 51 -5.25 38.27 20.13
CA ARG A 51 -4.68 37.11 20.78
C ARG A 51 -5.64 35.93 20.68
N ILE A 52 -5.07 34.71 20.62
CA ILE A 52 -5.84 33.49 20.66
C ILE A 52 -5.58 32.78 22.00
N SER A 53 -6.65 32.37 22.65
CA SER A 53 -6.64 31.51 23.84
C SER A 53 -7.32 30.20 23.56
N GLY A 54 -7.03 29.17 24.37
CA GLY A 54 -7.56 27.83 24.22
C GLY A 54 -6.48 26.83 23.82
N ARG A 55 -6.85 25.54 23.81
CA ARG A 55 -5.93 24.44 23.49
C ARG A 55 -5.97 24.12 21.99
N PRO A 56 -4.85 24.12 21.26
CA PRO A 56 -4.83 23.79 19.85
C PRO A 56 -4.89 22.25 19.66
N ALA A 57 -6.08 21.69 19.88
CA ALA A 57 -6.36 20.27 19.73
C ALA A 57 -7.74 20.08 19.10
N GLN A 58 -7.87 19.12 18.19
CA GLN A 58 -9.15 18.79 17.56
C GLN A 58 -10.27 18.63 18.60
N GLY A 59 -11.44 19.23 18.31
CA GLY A 59 -12.59 19.20 19.20
C GLY A 59 -12.58 20.31 20.28
N SER A 60 -11.44 20.98 20.52
CA SER A 60 -11.36 22.14 21.42
C SER A 60 -11.83 23.42 20.71
N THR A 61 -12.24 24.39 21.50
CA THR A 61 -12.57 25.75 21.03
C THR A 61 -11.41 26.67 21.29
N LEU A 62 -11.03 27.45 20.27
CA LEU A 62 -10.15 28.61 20.37
C LEU A 62 -11.01 29.86 20.44
N THR A 63 -10.60 30.82 21.30
CA THR A 63 -11.28 32.10 21.48
C THR A 63 -10.32 33.23 21.11
N ALA A 64 -10.78 34.15 20.24
CA ALA A 64 -10.03 35.32 19.81
C ALA A 64 -10.33 36.54 20.68
N SER A 65 -9.32 37.31 21.07
CA SER A 65 -9.49 38.70 21.46
C SER A 65 -9.48 39.60 20.23
N ARG A 66 -10.13 40.78 20.30
CA ARG A 66 -10.09 41.72 19.22
C ARG A 66 -8.77 42.49 19.11
N GLY A 67 -7.91 42.40 20.13
CA GLY A 67 -6.79 43.34 20.29
C GLY A 67 -7.23 44.71 20.82
N SER A 68 -6.31 45.67 20.75
CA SER A 68 -6.60 47.08 21.11
C SER A 68 -6.55 47.95 19.89
N TRP A 69 -7.48 48.91 19.81
CA TRP A 69 -7.64 49.78 18.65
C TRP A 69 -7.94 51.21 19.08
N THR A 70 -7.39 52.16 18.36
CA THR A 70 -7.75 53.59 18.44
C THR A 70 -8.48 53.98 17.18
N GLY A 71 -9.24 55.08 17.21
CA GLY A 71 -10.05 55.59 16.11
C GLY A 71 -11.35 56.18 16.62
N THR A 72 -12.11 56.84 15.73
CA THR A 72 -13.40 57.41 16.08
C THR A 72 -14.44 56.33 16.31
N ALA A 73 -15.10 56.37 17.45
CA ALA A 73 -16.17 55.45 17.78
C ALA A 73 -17.48 55.78 17.03
N PRO A 74 -18.36 54.81 16.76
CA PRO A 74 -18.23 53.40 17.10
C PRO A 74 -17.32 52.61 16.15
N ILE A 75 -16.53 51.68 16.67
CA ILE A 75 -15.71 50.74 15.88
C ILE A 75 -16.37 49.37 15.86
N ALA A 76 -16.68 48.87 14.66
CA ALA A 76 -17.19 47.52 14.44
C ALA A 76 -16.03 46.56 14.23
N TYR A 77 -16.19 45.25 14.62
CA TYR A 77 -15.15 44.24 14.52
C TYR A 77 -15.69 43.00 13.81
N ALA A 78 -14.95 42.55 12.79
CA ALA A 78 -15.17 41.30 12.10
C ALA A 78 -13.98 40.36 12.30
N TYR A 79 -14.24 39.07 12.42
CA TYR A 79 -13.22 38.02 12.61
C TYR A 79 -13.16 37.14 11.41
N GLN A 80 -11.99 36.61 11.09
CA GLN A 80 -11.76 35.55 10.10
C GLN A 80 -10.63 34.67 10.59
N TRP A 81 -10.95 33.39 10.82
CA TRP A 81 -9.95 32.39 11.14
C TRP A 81 -9.27 31.87 9.87
N VAL A 82 -7.95 31.64 9.97
CA VAL A 82 -7.11 31.15 8.86
C VAL A 82 -6.22 30.03 9.34
N ARG A 83 -5.94 29.08 8.44
CA ARG A 83 -4.99 27.96 8.60
C ARG A 83 -3.66 28.36 7.99
N CYS A 84 -2.61 28.35 8.78
CA CYS A 84 -1.25 28.61 8.35
C CYS A 84 -0.44 27.33 8.34
N SER A 85 0.61 27.27 7.54
CA SER A 85 1.58 26.16 7.55
C SER A 85 2.27 26.03 8.92
N VAL A 86 3.10 24.99 9.08
CA VAL A 86 3.77 24.69 10.37
C VAL A 86 4.76 25.78 10.81
N ASP A 87 5.23 26.63 9.92
CA ASP A 87 6.06 27.82 10.20
C ASP A 87 5.24 29.00 10.72
N GLY A 88 3.91 28.95 10.58
CA GLY A 88 2.98 29.96 11.06
C GLY A 88 2.57 31.02 10.04
N GLY A 89 3.12 30.96 8.82
CA GLY A 89 2.84 31.91 7.75
C GLY A 89 3.30 33.35 8.03
N ARG A 90 2.96 34.25 7.14
CA ARG A 90 3.31 35.69 7.29
C ARG A 90 2.65 36.31 8.53
N PRO A 91 3.24 37.37 9.10
CA PRO A 91 2.69 38.02 10.28
C PRO A 91 1.24 38.53 10.13
N ASP A 92 0.84 38.97 8.93
CA ASP A 92 -0.53 39.41 8.61
C ASP A 92 -1.50 38.23 8.32
N GLY A 93 -0.99 36.98 8.24
CA GLY A 93 -1.76 35.80 7.87
C GLY A 93 -2.28 35.82 6.44
N GLY A 94 -1.70 36.67 5.57
CA GLY A 94 -2.20 36.87 4.21
C GLY A 94 -1.94 35.71 3.27
N ASP A 95 -0.97 34.86 3.58
CA ASP A 95 -0.61 33.63 2.88
C ASP A 95 -1.28 32.37 3.46
N CYS A 96 -2.07 32.52 4.52
CA CYS A 96 -2.77 31.42 5.16
C CYS A 96 -4.14 31.18 4.50
N ALA A 97 -4.55 29.90 4.43
CA ALA A 97 -5.84 29.52 3.87
C ALA A 97 -7.01 29.96 4.77
N ILE A 98 -8.01 30.62 4.19
CA ILE A 98 -9.22 31.02 4.89
C ILE A 98 -10.00 29.78 5.35
N VAL A 99 -10.43 29.78 6.61
CA VAL A 99 -11.41 28.80 7.10
C VAL A 99 -12.80 29.32 6.77
N SER A 100 -13.42 28.70 5.76
CA SER A 100 -14.75 29.13 5.28
C SER A 100 -15.78 29.09 6.41
N GLY A 101 -16.56 30.18 6.55
CA GLY A 101 -17.59 30.31 7.59
C GLY A 101 -17.09 30.54 9.02
N ALA A 102 -15.78 30.51 9.27
CA ALA A 102 -15.22 30.76 10.61
C ALA A 102 -15.01 32.28 10.84
N THR A 103 -16.12 32.99 11.02
CA THR A 103 -16.18 34.46 11.20
C THR A 103 -16.56 34.86 12.62
N GLY A 104 -16.76 33.90 13.51
CA GLY A 104 -17.04 34.15 14.92
C GLY A 104 -15.77 34.43 15.74
N ARG A 105 -15.98 35.00 16.94
CA ARG A 105 -14.93 35.15 17.95
C ARG A 105 -14.34 33.80 18.36
N ASP A 106 -15.18 32.78 18.39
CA ASP A 106 -14.81 31.40 18.76
C ASP A 106 -14.74 30.54 17.51
N HIS A 107 -13.75 29.63 17.48
CA HIS A 107 -13.60 28.61 16.45
C HIS A 107 -13.39 27.23 17.08
N ARG A 108 -14.30 26.29 16.81
CA ARG A 108 -14.14 24.89 17.21
C ARG A 108 -13.27 24.17 16.20
N LEU A 109 -12.13 23.67 16.67
CA LEU A 109 -11.17 22.96 15.84
C LEU A 109 -11.72 21.63 15.32
N THR A 110 -11.58 21.41 14.03
CA THR A 110 -12.03 20.22 13.31
C THR A 110 -10.85 19.35 12.88
N SER A 111 -11.11 18.21 12.26
CA SER A 111 -10.06 17.37 11.66
C SER A 111 -9.30 18.10 10.54
N ALA A 112 -9.92 19.04 9.86
CA ALA A 112 -9.29 19.83 8.80
C ALA A 112 -8.25 20.84 9.34
N ASP A 113 -8.28 21.14 10.62
CA ASP A 113 -7.32 22.06 11.28
C ASP A 113 -6.08 21.33 11.80
N VAL A 114 -6.14 20.00 11.88
CA VAL A 114 -5.02 19.18 12.39
C VAL A 114 -3.80 19.29 11.45
N GLY A 115 -2.64 19.53 12.04
CA GLY A 115 -1.38 19.72 11.31
C GLY A 115 -1.11 21.19 10.92
N PHE A 116 -2.07 22.08 11.11
CA PHE A 116 -1.92 23.53 10.84
C PHE A 116 -1.74 24.32 12.12
N ARG A 117 -1.23 25.54 11.98
CA ARG A 117 -1.30 26.60 13.00
C ARG A 117 -2.47 27.49 12.68
N MET A 118 -3.18 27.97 13.70
CA MET A 118 -4.31 28.86 13.51
C MET A 118 -3.90 30.30 13.79
N ARG A 119 -4.40 31.22 12.98
CA ARG A 119 -4.42 32.67 13.25
C ARG A 119 -5.84 33.18 13.12
N VAL A 120 -6.11 34.31 13.76
CA VAL A 120 -7.32 35.09 13.53
C VAL A 120 -6.94 36.45 12.96
N ARG A 121 -7.62 36.85 11.91
CA ARG A 121 -7.57 38.21 11.35
C ARG A 121 -8.77 38.94 11.88
N VAL A 122 -8.53 40.12 12.51
CA VAL A 122 -9.58 40.99 13.05
C VAL A 122 -9.58 42.29 12.22
N THR A 123 -10.69 42.55 11.59
CA THR A 123 -10.91 43.81 10.85
C THR A 123 -11.75 44.77 11.71
N ALA A 124 -11.15 45.86 12.07
CA ALA A 124 -11.84 46.99 12.72
C ALA A 124 -12.29 48.00 11.66
N SER A 125 -13.53 48.48 11.73
CA SER A 125 -14.10 49.43 10.77
C SER A 125 -14.94 50.48 11.46
N ASN A 126 -14.88 51.72 10.93
CA ASN A 126 -15.77 52.83 11.24
C ASN A 126 -16.13 53.59 9.94
N THR A 127 -16.74 54.76 10.04
CA THR A 127 -17.12 55.60 8.89
C THR A 127 -15.93 56.03 8.02
N ASP A 128 -14.71 56.06 8.57
CA ASP A 128 -13.52 56.63 7.91
C ASP A 128 -12.64 55.51 7.28
N GLY A 129 -13.01 54.27 7.48
CA GLY A 129 -12.30 53.17 6.87
C GLY A 129 -12.19 51.91 7.70
N SER A 130 -11.34 51.00 7.23
CA SER A 130 -11.09 49.73 7.90
C SER A 130 -9.60 49.39 7.93
N ARG A 131 -9.18 48.64 8.96
CA ARG A 131 -7.83 48.08 9.09
C ARG A 131 -7.94 46.67 9.64
N THR A 132 -7.03 45.80 9.19
CA THR A 132 -6.96 44.43 9.64
C THR A 132 -5.64 44.18 10.39
N ALA A 133 -5.72 43.47 11.53
CA ALA A 133 -4.58 42.95 12.26
C ALA A 133 -4.74 41.47 12.48
N ALA A 134 -3.64 40.71 12.48
CA ALA A 134 -3.65 39.28 12.74
C ALA A 134 -3.04 38.96 14.10
N SER A 135 -3.47 37.85 14.66
CA SER A 135 -2.86 37.29 15.89
C SER A 135 -1.53 36.63 15.59
N ASN A 136 -0.71 36.38 16.59
CA ASN A 136 0.34 35.36 16.51
C ASN A 136 -0.26 33.97 16.23
N PRO A 137 0.50 33.06 15.57
CA PRO A 137 0.01 31.71 15.30
C PRO A 137 -0.05 30.88 16.58
N THR A 138 -1.02 29.99 16.66
CA THR A 138 -1.06 28.98 17.73
C THR A 138 0.11 27.98 17.60
N ALA A 139 0.31 27.11 18.59
CA ALA A 139 0.99 25.85 18.34
C ALA A 139 0.22 25.04 17.27
N VAL A 140 0.91 24.05 16.64
CA VAL A 140 0.27 23.16 15.66
C VAL A 140 -0.92 22.45 16.30
N VAL A 141 -2.05 22.45 15.62
CA VAL A 141 -3.26 21.76 16.07
C VAL A 141 -3.00 20.24 16.01
N VAL A 142 -3.18 19.58 17.14
CA VAL A 142 -3.00 18.11 17.25
C VAL A 142 -4.35 17.40 17.26
N GLY A 143 -4.36 16.15 16.76
CA GLY A 143 -5.57 15.33 16.67
C GLY A 143 -5.33 13.88 17.06
N PRO A 144 -6.34 13.00 16.83
CA PRO A 144 -6.15 11.57 16.82
C PRO A 144 -5.03 11.18 15.85
N PRO A 145 -4.49 9.95 15.95
CA PRO A 145 -3.49 9.50 15.00
C PRO A 145 -4.03 9.48 13.57
N VAL A 146 -3.23 9.98 12.62
CA VAL A 146 -3.51 9.92 11.17
C VAL A 146 -2.38 9.16 10.51
N ASN A 147 -2.71 8.12 9.74
CA ASN A 147 -1.73 7.35 8.98
C ASN A 147 -1.27 8.15 7.75
N THR A 148 0.04 8.32 7.60
CA THR A 148 0.66 9.05 6.49
C THR A 148 1.44 8.15 5.54
N ALA A 149 1.80 6.91 5.98
CA ALA A 149 2.32 5.88 5.10
C ALA A 149 1.74 4.53 5.52
N ALA A 150 1.31 3.74 4.54
CA ALA A 150 0.59 2.49 4.76
C ALA A 150 1.39 1.49 5.62
N PRO A 151 0.75 0.78 6.55
CA PRO A 151 1.35 -0.34 7.26
C PRO A 151 1.64 -1.49 6.29
N PHE A 152 2.65 -2.33 6.57
CA PHE A 152 3.00 -3.48 5.74
C PHE A 152 3.56 -4.64 6.55
N PRO A 153 3.29 -5.91 6.15
CA PRO A 153 3.91 -7.08 6.76
C PRO A 153 5.35 -7.25 6.27
N ARG A 154 6.29 -7.49 7.21
CA ARG A 154 7.71 -7.69 6.92
C ARG A 154 8.16 -9.08 7.34
N GLY A 155 8.97 -9.73 6.52
CA GLY A 155 9.55 -11.05 6.78
C GLY A 155 9.25 -12.03 5.66
N SER A 156 9.70 -13.27 5.86
CA SER A 156 9.51 -14.36 4.89
C SER A 156 8.14 -15.02 5.10
N MET A 157 7.32 -15.06 4.07
CA MET A 157 5.98 -15.67 4.10
C MET A 157 6.07 -17.21 3.88
N VAL A 158 6.79 -17.85 4.78
CA VAL A 158 7.02 -19.31 4.76
C VAL A 158 6.59 -19.89 6.11
N VAL A 159 5.90 -21.01 6.11
CA VAL A 159 5.46 -21.70 7.32
C VAL A 159 6.61 -21.89 8.31
N GLY A 160 6.36 -21.59 9.58
CA GLY A 160 7.33 -21.65 10.67
C GLY A 160 8.16 -20.38 10.87
N GLN A 161 8.21 -19.47 9.89
CA GLN A 161 8.90 -18.18 10.02
C GLN A 161 8.09 -17.19 10.86
N VAL A 162 8.80 -16.23 11.47
CA VAL A 162 8.17 -15.13 12.21
C VAL A 162 8.20 -13.88 11.34
N VAL A 163 7.04 -13.27 11.15
CA VAL A 163 6.85 -12.02 10.42
C VAL A 163 6.45 -10.91 11.38
N SER A 164 6.75 -9.68 11.04
CA SER A 164 6.42 -8.50 11.85
C SER A 164 5.44 -7.58 11.15
N ALA A 165 4.58 -6.95 11.94
CA ALA A 165 3.69 -5.89 11.51
C ALA A 165 4.43 -4.55 11.61
N GLU A 166 4.76 -3.93 10.47
CA GLU A 166 5.31 -2.59 10.43
C GLU A 166 4.15 -1.57 10.37
N PRO A 167 4.01 -0.70 11.36
CA PRO A 167 2.82 0.15 11.50
C PRO A 167 2.71 1.24 10.45
N GLY A 168 3.74 1.47 9.63
CA GLY A 168 3.83 2.64 8.76
C GLY A 168 4.16 3.91 9.54
N THR A 169 3.87 5.07 8.96
CA THR A 169 4.09 6.37 9.61
C THR A 169 2.78 7.02 10.02
N TRP A 170 2.83 7.73 11.15
CA TRP A 170 1.66 8.34 11.76
C TRP A 170 1.97 9.72 12.29
N THR A 171 1.02 10.63 12.11
CA THR A 171 1.01 11.96 12.72
C THR A 171 -0.10 12.03 13.77
N GLY A 172 -0.06 13.04 14.63
CA GLY A 172 -1.01 13.23 15.71
C GLY A 172 -0.32 13.57 17.01
N ARG A 173 -1.13 13.74 18.06
CA ARG A 173 -0.60 14.02 19.39
C ARG A 173 0.18 12.82 19.93
N GLN A 174 1.40 13.06 20.38
CA GLN A 174 2.23 12.06 21.06
C GLN A 174 1.86 11.91 22.56
N PRO A 175 2.09 10.75 23.17
CA PRO A 175 2.57 9.50 22.54
C PRO A 175 1.46 8.78 21.76
N ILE A 176 1.85 8.03 20.73
CA ILE A 176 0.96 7.14 19.97
C ILE A 176 1.32 5.70 20.34
N SER A 177 0.34 4.93 20.77
CA SER A 177 0.46 3.48 21.02
C SER A 177 -0.19 2.71 19.87
N PHE A 178 0.28 1.47 19.66
CA PHE A 178 -0.19 0.62 18.55
C PHE A 178 -0.69 -0.73 19.09
N ALA A 179 -1.84 -1.16 18.57
CA ALA A 179 -2.37 -2.51 18.71
C ALA A 179 -2.52 -3.15 17.34
N TYR A 180 -2.33 -4.46 17.25
CA TYR A 180 -2.31 -5.20 16.00
C TYR A 180 -3.36 -6.32 16.01
N ARG A 181 -3.83 -6.68 14.80
CA ARG A 181 -4.68 -7.84 14.58
C ARG A 181 -4.37 -8.42 13.22
N TRP A 182 -3.68 -9.57 13.21
CA TRP A 182 -3.38 -10.28 11.97
C TRP A 182 -4.63 -10.88 11.33
N LEU A 183 -4.64 -10.86 10.01
CA LEU A 183 -5.72 -11.31 9.16
C LEU A 183 -5.17 -12.30 8.13
N ARG A 184 -5.91 -13.36 7.88
CA ARG A 184 -5.70 -14.31 6.79
C ARG A 184 -6.67 -13.98 5.67
N CYS A 185 -6.15 -13.69 4.47
CA CYS A 185 -6.92 -13.33 3.30
C CYS A 185 -6.83 -14.44 2.23
N ASN A 186 -7.70 -14.44 1.24
CA ASN A 186 -7.55 -15.34 0.09
C ASN A 186 -6.29 -14.96 -0.73
N ALA A 187 -5.95 -15.76 -1.76
CA ALA A 187 -4.77 -15.53 -2.59
C ALA A 187 -4.81 -14.21 -3.38
N ALA A 188 -6.00 -13.66 -3.62
CA ALA A 188 -6.18 -12.36 -4.23
C ALA A 188 -6.00 -11.18 -3.25
N GLY A 189 -5.91 -11.45 -1.94
CA GLY A 189 -5.76 -10.44 -0.88
C GLY A 189 -7.06 -9.90 -0.30
N GLY A 190 -8.21 -10.45 -0.71
CA GLY A 190 -9.56 -10.19 -0.20
C GLY A 190 -10.05 -11.25 0.79
N GLU A 191 -11.31 -11.16 1.21
CA GLU A 191 -12.00 -12.13 2.10
C GLU A 191 -11.17 -12.43 3.35
N CYS A 192 -10.81 -11.39 4.08
CA CYS A 192 -9.91 -11.50 5.21
C CYS A 192 -10.64 -11.86 6.50
N ALA A 193 -10.18 -12.88 7.20
CA ALA A 193 -10.64 -13.27 8.53
C ALA A 193 -9.53 -13.11 9.56
N SER A 194 -9.89 -12.78 10.80
CA SER A 194 -8.93 -12.66 11.89
C SER A 194 -8.25 -14.00 12.19
N VAL A 195 -6.94 -13.95 12.42
CA VAL A 195 -6.17 -15.11 12.86
C VAL A 195 -6.27 -15.22 14.39
N GLU A 196 -6.53 -16.42 14.88
CA GLU A 196 -6.51 -16.69 16.31
C GLU A 196 -5.10 -16.46 16.88
N GLY A 197 -5.01 -15.82 18.05
CA GLY A 197 -3.72 -15.44 18.64
C GLY A 197 -2.97 -14.32 17.90
N GLY A 198 -3.50 -13.78 16.80
CA GLY A 198 -2.85 -12.79 15.94
C GLY A 198 -2.93 -11.34 16.47
N SER A 199 -2.82 -11.10 17.79
CA SER A 199 -2.89 -9.75 18.38
C SER A 199 -1.53 -9.10 18.66
N SER A 200 -0.44 -9.83 18.46
CA SER A 200 0.92 -9.33 18.67
C SER A 200 1.47 -8.63 17.43
N ARG A 201 2.47 -7.78 17.61
CA ARG A 201 3.23 -7.21 16.48
C ARG A 201 3.88 -8.28 15.61
N SER A 202 4.32 -9.38 16.22
CA SER A 202 4.90 -10.52 15.53
C SER A 202 3.89 -11.64 15.38
N TYR A 203 3.95 -12.34 14.24
CA TYR A 203 3.12 -13.51 13.96
C TYR A 203 3.98 -14.64 13.40
N ARG A 204 3.81 -15.87 13.94
CA ARG A 204 4.44 -17.07 13.38
C ARG A 204 3.52 -17.65 12.30
N VAL A 205 4.01 -17.65 11.08
CA VAL A 205 3.29 -18.21 9.91
C VAL A 205 2.98 -19.69 10.15
N SER A 206 1.73 -20.06 10.03
CA SER A 206 1.22 -21.42 10.26
C SER A 206 0.95 -22.18 8.96
N SER A 207 0.78 -23.49 9.04
CA SER A 207 0.36 -24.30 7.89
C SER A 207 -1.03 -23.93 7.36
N GLY A 208 -1.92 -23.41 8.21
CA GLY A 208 -3.23 -22.90 7.81
C GLY A 208 -3.19 -21.64 6.94
N ASP A 209 -2.02 -21.01 6.81
CA ASP A 209 -1.83 -19.79 5.99
C ASP A 209 -1.38 -20.13 4.56
N VAL A 210 -1.00 -21.37 4.28
CA VAL A 210 -0.48 -21.79 2.96
C VAL A 210 -1.48 -21.49 1.84
N GLY A 211 -0.98 -20.90 0.76
CA GLY A 211 -1.78 -20.48 -0.38
C GLY A 211 -2.58 -19.19 -0.15
N ARG A 212 -2.43 -18.55 1.00
CA ARG A 212 -3.13 -17.34 1.40
C ARG A 212 -2.18 -16.16 1.56
N LYS A 213 -2.70 -14.95 1.58
CA LYS A 213 -1.96 -13.73 1.93
C LYS A 213 -2.27 -13.33 3.37
N LEU A 214 -1.30 -12.69 4.01
CA LEU A 214 -1.46 -12.11 5.34
C LEU A 214 -1.55 -10.59 5.24
N ARG A 215 -2.42 -10.03 6.04
CA ARG A 215 -2.56 -8.59 6.32
C ARG A 215 -2.70 -8.41 7.82
N PHE A 216 -2.74 -7.19 8.28
CA PHE A 216 -3.12 -6.89 9.66
C PHE A 216 -3.81 -5.53 9.74
N ASN A 217 -4.68 -5.40 10.73
CA ASN A 217 -5.14 -4.11 11.19
C ASN A 217 -4.14 -3.58 12.20
N VAL A 218 -3.76 -2.30 12.05
CA VAL A 218 -3.07 -1.54 13.09
C VAL A 218 -4.00 -0.46 13.62
N THR A 219 -4.20 -0.45 14.92
CA THR A 219 -4.94 0.58 15.64
C THR A 219 -3.96 1.46 16.37
N ALA A 220 -3.77 2.67 15.87
CA ALA A 220 -2.99 3.71 16.51
C ALA A 220 -3.89 4.50 17.48
N ARG A 221 -3.44 4.74 18.69
CA ARG A 221 -4.22 5.42 19.73
C ARG A 221 -3.38 6.46 20.46
N ASN A 222 -3.97 7.61 20.73
CA ASN A 222 -3.45 8.63 21.62
C ASN A 222 -4.55 9.16 22.56
N ALA A 223 -4.26 10.18 23.36
CA ALA A 223 -5.22 10.77 24.31
C ALA A 223 -6.42 11.49 23.64
N LEU A 224 -6.41 11.70 22.31
CA LEU A 224 -7.46 12.37 21.58
C LEU A 224 -8.34 11.41 20.76
N GLY A 225 -7.97 10.13 20.69
CA GLY A 225 -8.74 9.12 19.99
C GLY A 225 -7.88 8.01 19.40
N SER A 226 -8.49 7.22 18.52
CA SER A 226 -7.83 6.12 17.81
C SER A 226 -8.25 6.08 16.34
N THR A 227 -7.35 5.55 15.51
CA THR A 227 -7.58 5.31 14.08
C THR A 227 -7.08 3.92 13.76
N THR A 228 -7.88 3.13 13.02
CA THR A 228 -7.51 1.79 12.56
C THR A 228 -7.32 1.81 11.06
N VAL A 229 -6.22 1.24 10.58
CA VAL A 229 -5.89 1.10 9.17
C VAL A 229 -5.48 -0.34 8.89
N ILE A 230 -5.89 -0.89 7.75
CA ILE A 230 -5.44 -2.19 7.26
C ILE A 230 -4.11 -2.05 6.51
N SER A 231 -3.20 -3.01 6.70
CA SER A 231 -1.91 -3.04 6.00
C SER A 231 -2.06 -3.32 4.50
N THR A 232 -0.99 -3.10 3.75
CA THR A 232 -0.81 -3.74 2.44
C THR A 232 -0.80 -5.27 2.63
N GLU A 233 -0.98 -5.99 1.54
CA GLU A 233 -0.94 -7.46 1.53
C GLU A 233 0.49 -8.00 1.49
N SER A 234 0.69 -9.20 2.04
CA SER A 234 1.94 -9.95 1.92
C SER A 234 2.06 -10.65 0.56
N ALA A 235 3.22 -11.25 0.29
CA ALA A 235 3.31 -12.36 -0.66
C ALA A 235 2.43 -13.53 -0.18
N VAL A 236 2.08 -14.42 -1.11
CA VAL A 236 1.37 -15.68 -0.78
C VAL A 236 2.27 -16.55 0.10
N VAL A 237 1.70 -17.07 1.18
CA VAL A 237 2.42 -17.97 2.10
C VAL A 237 2.69 -19.30 1.42
N SER A 238 3.91 -19.80 1.55
CA SER A 238 4.35 -21.08 1.02
C SER A 238 4.84 -22.04 2.12
N GLU A 239 4.84 -23.31 1.82
CA GLU A 239 5.57 -24.29 2.63
C GLU A 239 7.09 -24.01 2.56
N PRO A 240 7.85 -24.38 3.60
CA PRO A 240 9.30 -24.34 3.51
C PRO A 240 9.78 -25.30 2.43
N LEU A 241 10.81 -24.88 1.70
CA LEU A 241 11.44 -25.77 0.74
C LEU A 241 12.03 -26.98 1.48
N PRO A 242 11.92 -28.18 0.91
CA PRO A 242 12.57 -29.35 1.45
C PRO A 242 14.07 -29.11 1.67
N SER A 243 14.64 -29.74 2.71
CA SER A 243 16.07 -29.60 2.99
C SER A 243 16.90 -30.02 1.77
N GLY A 244 17.86 -29.15 1.43
CA GLY A 244 18.71 -29.38 0.26
C GLY A 244 18.04 -29.13 -1.09
N ALA A 245 16.84 -28.56 -1.15
CA ALA A 245 16.21 -28.22 -2.43
C ALA A 245 17.01 -27.19 -3.19
N ILE A 246 17.18 -27.40 -4.50
CA ILE A 246 17.78 -26.45 -5.44
C ILE A 246 16.82 -26.19 -6.59
N ARG A 247 16.85 -24.98 -7.14
CA ARG A 247 16.08 -24.64 -8.34
C ARG A 247 16.92 -24.93 -9.58
N LEU A 248 16.34 -25.71 -10.50
CA LEU A 248 16.93 -26.01 -11.79
C LEU A 248 16.73 -24.85 -12.78
N PRO A 249 17.54 -24.78 -13.85
CA PRO A 249 17.33 -23.81 -14.94
C PRO A 249 15.95 -23.93 -15.60
N SER A 250 15.34 -25.13 -15.54
CA SER A 250 13.95 -25.37 -16.00
C SER A 250 12.88 -24.71 -15.12
N GLY A 251 13.25 -24.14 -13.96
CA GLY A 251 12.33 -23.64 -12.94
C GLY A 251 11.82 -24.70 -11.96
N GLU A 252 12.02 -26.01 -12.24
CA GLU A 252 11.65 -27.10 -11.34
C GLU A 252 12.54 -27.11 -10.09
N LEU A 253 12.02 -27.65 -8.99
CA LEU A 253 12.78 -27.88 -7.77
C LEU A 253 13.35 -29.30 -7.77
N SER A 254 14.64 -29.44 -7.50
CA SER A 254 15.34 -30.70 -7.31
C SER A 254 15.70 -30.90 -5.84
N VAL A 255 15.28 -32.04 -5.28
CA VAL A 255 15.54 -32.44 -3.89
C VAL A 255 16.42 -33.66 -3.84
N PRO A 256 17.32 -33.80 -2.85
CA PRO A 256 18.04 -35.05 -2.68
C PRO A 256 17.09 -36.16 -2.20
N ALA A 257 17.35 -37.41 -2.59
CA ALA A 257 16.54 -38.56 -2.15
C ALA A 257 16.45 -38.68 -0.61
N SER A 258 17.51 -38.26 0.11
CA SER A 258 17.54 -38.20 1.57
C SER A 258 16.58 -37.16 2.14
N GLY A 259 16.25 -36.11 1.38
CA GLY A 259 15.30 -35.04 1.77
C GLY A 259 13.84 -35.36 1.45
N VAL A 260 13.55 -36.55 0.90
CA VAL A 260 12.17 -37.00 0.65
C VAL A 260 11.63 -37.63 1.93
N PRO A 261 10.57 -37.06 2.56
CA PRO A 261 10.00 -37.62 3.80
C PRO A 261 9.42 -39.02 3.58
N SER A 262 9.33 -39.81 4.66
CA SER A 262 8.74 -41.16 4.63
C SER A 262 7.25 -41.17 4.26
N SER A 263 6.55 -40.05 4.44
CA SER A 263 5.16 -39.88 4.01
C SER A 263 5.00 -39.70 2.50
N GLN A 264 6.10 -39.50 1.76
CA GLN A 264 6.11 -39.30 0.32
C GLN A 264 6.69 -40.58 -0.37
N ARG A 265 6.49 -40.69 -1.67
CA ARG A 265 7.02 -41.79 -2.48
C ARG A 265 7.80 -41.27 -3.67
N LEU A 266 8.79 -42.03 -4.10
CA LEU A 266 9.47 -41.82 -5.37
C LEU A 266 8.59 -42.32 -6.51
N LEU A 267 8.52 -41.58 -7.58
CA LEU A 267 7.75 -41.91 -8.78
C LEU A 267 8.71 -42.00 -9.96
N VAL A 268 8.64 -43.09 -10.70
CA VAL A 268 9.25 -43.21 -12.02
C VAL A 268 8.40 -42.40 -12.99
N SER A 269 8.68 -41.07 -13.09
CA SER A 269 7.83 -40.10 -13.78
C SER A 269 7.88 -40.25 -15.30
N GLN A 270 9.08 -40.56 -15.84
CA GLN A 270 9.29 -40.75 -17.27
C GLN A 270 10.25 -41.89 -17.52
N VAL A 271 10.02 -42.63 -18.60
CA VAL A 271 10.94 -43.61 -19.15
C VAL A 271 10.98 -43.44 -20.66
N GLN A 272 12.16 -43.31 -21.21
CA GLN A 272 12.42 -43.15 -22.64
C GLN A 272 13.31 -44.27 -23.12
N PHE A 273 13.01 -44.81 -24.29
CA PHE A 273 13.80 -45.84 -24.96
C PHE A 273 14.33 -45.30 -26.29
N SER A 274 15.58 -45.60 -26.59
CA SER A 274 16.19 -45.34 -27.89
C SER A 274 17.07 -46.50 -28.32
N PRO A 275 16.81 -47.14 -29.47
CA PRO A 275 15.70 -46.88 -30.39
C PRO A 275 14.32 -47.29 -29.81
N ASN A 276 13.26 -46.69 -30.32
CA ASN A 276 11.89 -47.10 -30.04
C ASN A 276 11.03 -46.85 -31.30
N PRO A 277 10.62 -47.92 -32.00
CA PRO A 277 10.77 -49.36 -31.65
C PRO A 277 12.19 -49.85 -31.75
N VAL A 278 12.45 -51.01 -31.07
CA VAL A 278 13.72 -51.76 -31.20
C VAL A 278 13.65 -52.61 -32.46
N THR A 279 14.60 -52.41 -33.37
CA THR A 279 14.62 -53.06 -34.68
C THR A 279 15.74 -54.09 -34.83
N SER A 280 16.66 -54.21 -33.84
CA SER A 280 17.82 -55.08 -33.89
C SER A 280 18.07 -55.76 -32.56
N ARG A 281 18.56 -57.02 -32.61
CA ARG A 281 19.07 -57.72 -31.42
C ARG A 281 20.51 -57.36 -31.08
N GLN A 282 21.20 -56.72 -31.97
CA GLN A 282 22.64 -56.42 -31.81
C GLN A 282 22.89 -54.97 -31.35
N GLY A 283 21.86 -54.16 -31.31
CA GLY A 283 21.97 -52.74 -30.88
C GLY A 283 21.82 -52.58 -29.36
N VAL A 284 22.47 -51.59 -28.82
CA VAL A 284 22.27 -51.17 -27.43
C VAL A 284 20.95 -50.42 -27.32
N ILE A 285 20.18 -50.77 -26.29
CA ILE A 285 18.94 -50.06 -25.93
C ILE A 285 19.27 -49.03 -24.86
N THR A 286 19.24 -47.78 -25.22
CA THR A 286 19.38 -46.69 -24.23
C THR A 286 18.06 -46.52 -23.51
N VAL A 287 18.07 -46.56 -22.18
CA VAL A 287 16.89 -46.32 -21.33
C VAL A 287 17.18 -45.13 -20.44
N ARG A 288 16.42 -44.06 -20.59
CA ARG A 288 16.50 -42.90 -19.71
C ARG A 288 15.31 -42.92 -18.76
N VAL A 289 15.58 -42.77 -17.47
CA VAL A 289 14.57 -42.78 -16.40
C VAL A 289 14.63 -41.45 -15.66
N ARG A 290 13.49 -40.84 -15.44
CA ARG A 290 13.36 -39.65 -14.61
C ARG A 290 12.56 -39.93 -13.35
N VAL A 291 13.07 -39.48 -12.22
CA VAL A 291 12.46 -39.68 -10.91
C VAL A 291 11.94 -38.35 -10.36
N LYS A 292 10.73 -38.39 -9.87
CA LYS A 292 10.10 -37.30 -9.06
C LYS A 292 9.59 -37.89 -7.74
N ASP A 293 9.28 -37.06 -6.78
CA ASP A 293 8.51 -37.49 -5.61
C ASP A 293 7.00 -37.23 -5.82
N SER A 294 6.17 -37.70 -4.90
CA SER A 294 4.72 -37.55 -4.99
C SER A 294 4.22 -36.08 -4.85
N ARG A 295 5.10 -35.13 -4.48
CA ARG A 295 4.84 -33.68 -4.51
C ARG A 295 5.16 -33.07 -5.89
N GLY A 296 5.78 -33.84 -6.78
CA GLY A 296 6.20 -33.38 -8.11
C GLY A 296 7.61 -32.82 -8.18
N PHE A 297 8.37 -32.80 -7.08
CA PHE A 297 9.77 -32.38 -7.10
C PHE A 297 10.64 -33.39 -7.82
N VAL A 298 11.59 -32.95 -8.61
CA VAL A 298 12.62 -33.75 -9.22
C VAL A 298 13.51 -34.32 -8.12
N VAL A 299 13.86 -35.63 -8.20
CA VAL A 299 14.68 -36.26 -7.17
C VAL A 299 16.05 -36.65 -7.73
N ARG A 300 17.09 -35.98 -7.20
CA ARG A 300 18.50 -36.37 -7.42
C ARG A 300 18.97 -37.38 -6.35
N ASP A 301 20.06 -38.05 -6.63
CA ASP A 301 20.68 -39.02 -5.72
C ASP A 301 19.77 -40.23 -5.39
N ALA A 302 18.69 -40.41 -6.16
CA ALA A 302 17.86 -41.63 -6.05
C ALA A 302 18.53 -42.79 -6.76
N LEU A 303 18.53 -43.94 -6.10
CA LEU A 303 18.96 -45.18 -6.73
C LEU A 303 17.88 -45.66 -7.68
N VAL A 304 18.26 -45.95 -8.91
CA VAL A 304 17.39 -46.57 -9.92
C VAL A 304 17.93 -47.90 -10.36
N PHE A 305 17.03 -48.78 -10.67
CA PHE A 305 17.32 -50.12 -11.17
C PHE A 305 16.37 -50.43 -12.33
N VAL A 306 16.91 -50.97 -13.42
CA VAL A 306 16.14 -51.33 -14.62
C VAL A 306 16.41 -52.77 -15.01
N ARG A 307 15.38 -53.58 -15.23
CA ARG A 307 15.52 -54.98 -15.66
C ARG A 307 14.41 -55.38 -16.62
N SER A 308 14.78 -56.03 -17.71
CA SER A 308 13.79 -56.67 -18.58
C SER A 308 13.13 -57.89 -17.90
N THR A 309 11.86 -58.10 -18.19
CA THR A 309 11.06 -59.22 -17.66
C THR A 309 10.36 -59.89 -18.82
N PRO A 310 10.78 -61.12 -19.20
CA PRO A 310 11.92 -61.97 -18.69
C PRO A 310 13.27 -61.25 -18.90
N ARG A 311 14.33 -61.74 -18.25
CA ARG A 311 15.67 -61.17 -18.33
C ARG A 311 16.32 -61.50 -19.70
N VAL A 312 16.04 -60.61 -20.65
CA VAL A 312 16.52 -60.70 -22.06
C VAL A 312 17.55 -59.62 -22.41
N THR A 313 17.93 -58.80 -21.44
CA THR A 313 19.00 -57.81 -21.59
C THR A 313 20.02 -57.91 -20.48
N THR A 314 21.27 -57.55 -20.76
CA THR A 314 22.33 -57.32 -19.77
C THR A 314 22.35 -55.84 -19.36
N GLY A 315 23.05 -55.51 -18.29
CA GLY A 315 23.07 -54.17 -17.71
C GLY A 315 21.82 -53.84 -16.91
N GLY A 316 21.66 -52.59 -16.52
CA GLY A 316 20.54 -52.15 -15.70
C GLY A 316 20.82 -52.14 -14.20
N ASP A 317 22.09 -52.30 -13.80
CA ASP A 317 22.53 -52.24 -12.41
C ASP A 317 22.22 -50.88 -11.79
N ARG A 318 22.32 -50.80 -10.46
CA ARG A 318 22.02 -49.59 -9.73
C ARG A 318 22.83 -48.40 -10.22
N GLN A 319 22.13 -47.36 -10.58
CA GLN A 319 22.72 -46.03 -10.87
C GLN A 319 21.97 -44.95 -10.12
N VAL A 320 22.62 -43.80 -9.98
CA VAL A 320 22.10 -42.65 -9.21
C VAL A 320 21.56 -41.60 -10.17
N THR A 321 20.41 -41.00 -9.84
CA THR A 321 19.88 -39.88 -10.63
C THR A 321 20.76 -38.66 -10.48
N THR A 322 20.95 -37.94 -11.58
CA THR A 322 21.64 -36.64 -11.66
C THR A 322 20.80 -35.51 -11.06
N THR A 323 21.35 -34.33 -11.03
CA THR A 323 20.71 -33.12 -10.46
C THR A 323 19.32 -32.87 -11.04
N ASP A 324 19.10 -33.17 -12.31
CA ASP A 324 17.82 -33.02 -13.03
C ASP A 324 16.91 -34.26 -12.95
N GLY A 325 17.26 -35.23 -12.06
CA GLY A 325 16.50 -36.42 -11.77
C GLY A 325 16.56 -37.50 -12.83
N TRP A 326 17.42 -37.36 -13.83
CA TRP A 326 17.61 -38.37 -14.86
C TRP A 326 18.72 -39.36 -14.52
N VAL A 327 18.56 -40.56 -15.06
CA VAL A 327 19.61 -41.58 -15.13
C VAL A 327 19.52 -42.30 -16.48
N THR A 328 20.65 -42.71 -17.03
CA THR A 328 20.71 -43.32 -18.36
C THR A 328 21.38 -44.69 -18.29
N TYR A 329 20.76 -45.70 -18.88
CA TYR A 329 21.23 -47.06 -18.98
C TYR A 329 21.55 -47.42 -20.42
N GLN A 330 22.59 -48.21 -20.60
CA GLN A 330 22.92 -48.88 -21.86
C GLN A 330 22.68 -50.36 -21.65
N LEU A 331 21.59 -50.89 -22.22
CA LEU A 331 21.19 -52.31 -22.07
C LEU A 331 21.50 -53.07 -23.35
N ALA A 332 22.30 -54.08 -23.24
CA ALA A 332 22.60 -54.96 -24.38
C ALA A 332 21.63 -56.14 -24.43
N PRO A 333 20.94 -56.39 -25.56
CA PRO A 333 20.19 -57.62 -25.76
C PRO A 333 21.08 -58.85 -25.57
N ASN A 334 20.59 -59.88 -24.87
CA ASN A 334 21.30 -61.20 -24.71
C ASN A 334 20.75 -62.18 -25.72
N ALA A 335 21.27 -63.38 -25.68
CA ALA A 335 20.90 -64.54 -26.61
C ALA A 335 19.38 -64.82 -26.60
N ASN A 336 18.71 -64.59 -25.47
CA ASN A 336 17.26 -64.81 -25.31
C ASN A 336 16.39 -63.61 -25.71
N PHE A 337 16.98 -62.53 -26.18
CA PHE A 337 16.20 -61.37 -26.65
C PHE A 337 15.33 -61.75 -27.83
N PRO A 338 14.00 -61.43 -27.81
CA PRO A 338 13.12 -61.88 -28.90
C PRO A 338 13.55 -61.23 -30.23
N ARG A 339 13.32 -61.96 -31.33
CA ARG A 339 13.52 -61.41 -32.66
C ARG A 339 12.56 -60.25 -32.86
N PRO A 340 13.05 -59.12 -33.31
CA PRO A 340 12.18 -58.00 -33.59
C PRO A 340 11.13 -58.42 -34.62
N ARG A 341 9.86 -58.12 -34.30
CA ARG A 341 8.70 -58.31 -35.17
C ARG A 341 7.57 -57.41 -34.70
N ASN A 342 6.75 -56.95 -35.61
CA ASN A 342 5.63 -56.09 -35.32
C ASN A 342 4.63 -56.77 -34.38
N GLY A 343 4.07 -56.01 -33.43
CA GLY A 343 3.11 -56.51 -32.44
C GLY A 343 3.72 -57.07 -31.15
N PHE A 344 5.04 -57.24 -31.08
CA PHE A 344 5.73 -57.70 -29.87
C PHE A 344 6.30 -56.56 -29.07
N ASN A 345 6.36 -56.76 -27.74
CA ASN A 345 6.94 -55.81 -26.79
C ASN A 345 7.89 -56.53 -25.82
N VAL A 346 8.90 -55.81 -25.37
CA VAL A 346 9.71 -56.24 -24.21
C VAL A 346 9.31 -55.42 -23.01
N GLN A 347 9.02 -56.06 -21.90
CA GLN A 347 8.64 -55.41 -20.67
C GLN A 347 9.87 -55.16 -19.79
N PHE A 348 9.89 -53.98 -19.18
CA PHE A 348 10.93 -53.59 -18.22
C PHE A 348 10.31 -53.22 -16.89
N PHE A 349 10.89 -53.74 -15.81
CA PHE A 349 10.64 -53.32 -14.45
C PHE A 349 11.65 -52.23 -14.08
N VAL A 350 11.14 -51.09 -13.66
CA VAL A 350 11.94 -49.94 -13.21
C VAL A 350 11.59 -49.67 -11.75
N LYS A 351 12.62 -49.62 -10.89
CA LYS A 351 12.49 -49.26 -9.47
C LYS A 351 13.32 -48.04 -9.17
N ALA A 352 12.72 -47.05 -8.49
CA ALA A 352 13.41 -45.92 -7.88
C ALA A 352 13.30 -46.04 -6.36
N TYR A 353 14.40 -45.87 -5.62
CA TYR A 353 14.42 -45.99 -4.17
C TYR A 353 15.58 -45.20 -3.56
N ARG A 354 15.56 -45.03 -2.24
CA ARG A 354 16.64 -44.40 -1.48
C ARG A 354 17.56 -45.44 -0.90
N SER A 355 18.84 -45.13 -0.74
CA SER A 355 19.78 -45.96 0.01
C SER A 355 19.27 -46.22 1.42
N GLY A 356 19.28 -47.50 1.84
CA GLY A 356 18.76 -47.95 3.14
C GLY A 356 17.25 -48.19 3.19
N ASP A 357 16.50 -47.95 2.10
CA ASP A 357 15.09 -48.34 2.05
C ASP A 357 14.96 -49.88 2.08
N PRO A 358 13.94 -50.45 2.75
CA PRO A 358 13.68 -51.88 2.73
C PRO A 358 13.38 -52.37 1.31
N THR A 359 13.57 -53.64 1.08
CA THR A 359 13.33 -54.26 -0.25
C THR A 359 11.91 -54.03 -0.74
N LEU A 360 10.93 -54.07 0.17
CA LEU A 360 9.54 -53.74 -0.06
C LEU A 360 9.14 -52.63 0.94
N GLY A 361 8.59 -51.55 0.46
CA GLY A 361 8.18 -50.43 1.30
C GLY A 361 9.12 -49.20 1.22
N GLY A 362 9.23 -48.45 2.30
CA GLY A 362 9.93 -47.15 2.31
C GLY A 362 9.31 -46.14 1.34
N ILE A 363 10.16 -45.30 0.75
CA ILE A 363 9.71 -44.32 -0.25
C ILE A 363 9.80 -44.85 -1.69
N ALA A 364 10.14 -46.15 -1.89
CA ALA A 364 10.37 -46.73 -3.20
C ALA A 364 9.13 -46.68 -4.12
N GLY A 365 9.38 -46.37 -5.38
CA GLY A 365 8.40 -46.39 -6.46
C GLY A 365 8.76 -47.40 -7.55
N TYR A 366 7.76 -47.97 -8.18
CA TYR A 366 7.92 -49.01 -9.21
C TYR A 366 7.11 -48.64 -10.45
N ARG A 367 7.61 -49.04 -11.64
CA ARG A 367 6.87 -48.94 -12.89
C ARG A 367 7.22 -50.09 -13.83
N LEU A 368 6.19 -50.68 -14.45
CA LEU A 368 6.36 -51.57 -15.59
C LEU A 368 6.18 -50.73 -16.86
N VAL A 369 7.12 -50.81 -17.76
CA VAL A 369 7.11 -50.10 -19.04
C VAL A 369 7.43 -51.07 -20.17
N GLN A 370 6.96 -50.78 -21.36
CA GLN A 370 7.15 -51.61 -22.53
C GLN A 370 7.85 -50.85 -23.64
N VAL A 371 8.76 -51.54 -24.34
CA VAL A 371 9.31 -51.07 -25.61
C VAL A 371 8.80 -51.93 -26.73
N ARG A 372 8.39 -51.33 -27.81
CA ARG A 372 7.91 -52.02 -29.01
C ARG A 372 9.09 -52.59 -29.77
N LEU A 373 8.86 -53.80 -30.37
CA LEU A 373 9.75 -54.36 -31.37
C LEU A 373 9.16 -54.13 -32.74
N ALA A 374 10.00 -53.84 -33.73
CA ALA A 374 9.60 -53.74 -35.12
C ALA A 374 10.60 -54.52 -36.00
N GLY A 375 10.09 -55.29 -36.93
CA GLY A 375 10.86 -56.01 -37.92
C GLY A 375 10.69 -55.51 -39.30
#